data_4d078bac67f99c0913616f2867fd1ef3
#
_entry.id   4d078bac67f99c0913616f2867fd1ef3
#
_cell.length_a   1.000
_cell.length_b   1.000
_cell.length_c   1.000
_cell.angle_alpha   90.00
_cell.angle_beta   90.00
_cell.angle_gamma   90.00
#
_symmetry.space_group_name_H-M   'P 1'
#
loop_
_entity.id
_entity.type
_entity.pdbx_description
1 polymer ?
#
loop_
_entity_poly.entity_id
_entity_poly.type
_entity_poly.pdbx_seq_one_letter_code
_entity_poly.pdbx_strand_id
1 'polypeptide(L)'
;SDENGPLLAMPGSHKGPVWDHHADGYFCGALDPAATDLDFNGARALTGPAGSVSIHHARTVHGSRENLSPSPRRLLLLCYAATDAWPLMGSHDHRTMDLDAFDAKILRGAATLAPRIVPTPIRIPLPRPRQEGSIYENQSPVEGRSFGKVAAT
;
A
#
# COMPACT_ATOMS: atom_id res chain seq x y z
N SER A 1 8.96 12.88 12.30
CA SER A 1 8.44 13.27 13.62
C SER A 1 6.95 12.97 13.70
N ASP A 2 6.39 13.05 14.89
CA ASP A 2 4.93 12.85 15.10
C ASP A 2 4.09 14.00 14.54
N GLU A 3 4.65 15.19 14.46
CA GLU A 3 3.96 16.41 13.99
C GLU A 3 3.83 16.49 12.47
N ASN A 4 4.77 15.92 11.72
CA ASN A 4 4.79 16.05 10.25
C ASN A 4 4.07 14.92 9.53
N GLY A 5 3.13 14.25 10.19
CA GLY A 5 2.29 13.22 9.61
C GLY A 5 3.04 11.90 9.34
N PRO A 6 3.53 11.21 10.40
CA PRO A 6 4.30 10.00 10.22
C PRO A 6 3.52 8.90 9.50
N LEU A 7 4.26 8.03 8.83
CA LEU A 7 3.71 6.76 8.38
C LEU A 7 3.34 5.91 9.59
N LEU A 8 2.14 5.36 9.59
CA LEU A 8 1.63 4.44 10.59
C LEU A 8 1.50 3.06 9.98
N ALA A 9 1.88 2.05 10.69
CA ALA A 9 1.73 0.66 10.27
C ALA A 9 1.05 -0.15 11.36
N MET A 10 0.20 -1.09 10.96
CA MET A 10 -0.47 -2.04 11.84
C MET A 10 0.37 -3.32 11.97
N PRO A 11 1.04 -3.55 13.11
CA PRO A 11 1.85 -4.75 13.29
C PRO A 11 1.03 -6.02 13.12
N GLY A 12 1.55 -6.98 12.34
CA GLY A 12 0.90 -8.28 12.15
C GLY A 12 -0.23 -8.31 11.10
N SER A 13 -0.75 -7.16 10.66
CA SER A 13 -1.89 -7.10 9.73
C SER A 13 -1.64 -7.79 8.38
N HIS A 14 -0.41 -7.91 7.94
CA HIS A 14 -0.04 -8.64 6.72
C HIS A 14 -0.39 -10.14 6.76
N LYS A 15 -0.63 -10.70 7.96
CA LYS A 15 -1.05 -12.09 8.17
C LYS A 15 -2.57 -12.25 8.24
N GLY A 16 -3.29 -11.14 8.33
CA GLY A 16 -4.75 -11.10 8.40
C GLY A 16 -5.44 -11.30 7.05
N PRO A 17 -6.76 -11.08 7.00
CA PRO A 17 -7.53 -11.16 5.77
C PRO A 17 -7.11 -10.10 4.75
N VAL A 18 -7.67 -10.19 3.55
CA VAL A 18 -7.66 -9.09 2.58
C VAL A 18 -8.97 -8.34 2.74
N TRP A 19 -8.88 -7.14 3.30
CA TRP A 19 -10.04 -6.25 3.38
C TRP A 19 -10.35 -5.64 2.03
N ASP A 20 -11.59 -5.22 1.87
CA ASP A 20 -12.04 -4.56 0.66
C ASP A 20 -11.44 -3.16 0.53
N HIS A 21 -10.96 -2.83 -0.66
CA HIS A 21 -10.41 -1.53 -1.02
C HIS A 21 -11.26 -0.84 -2.10
N HIS A 22 -12.56 -1.13 -2.10
CA HIS A 22 -13.49 -0.55 -3.04
C HIS A 22 -14.46 0.39 -2.33
N ALA A 23 -14.82 1.46 -3.01
CA ALA A 23 -15.92 2.35 -2.65
C ALA A 23 -16.79 2.55 -3.89
N ASP A 24 -18.12 2.60 -3.71
CA ASP A 24 -19.10 2.74 -4.81
C ASP A 24 -18.91 1.71 -5.94
N GLY A 25 -18.42 0.51 -5.60
CA GLY A 25 -18.17 -0.57 -6.54
C GLY A 25 -16.88 -0.45 -7.36
N TYR A 26 -16.02 0.51 -7.09
CA TYR A 26 -14.74 0.75 -7.77
C TYR A 26 -13.56 0.65 -6.80
N PHE A 27 -12.43 0.16 -7.30
CA PHE A 27 -11.20 0.13 -6.53
C PHE A 27 -10.74 1.55 -6.20
N CYS A 28 -10.57 1.84 -4.92
CA CYS A 28 -10.10 3.15 -4.44
C CYS A 28 -8.74 3.09 -3.73
N GLY A 29 -8.28 1.89 -3.38
CA GLY A 29 -6.99 1.70 -2.70
C GLY A 29 -6.98 2.12 -1.23
N ALA A 30 -8.16 2.37 -0.64
CA ALA A 30 -8.30 2.63 0.79
C ALA A 30 -9.21 1.61 1.45
N LEU A 31 -9.02 1.40 2.75
CA LEU A 31 -9.94 0.64 3.59
C LEU A 31 -11.00 1.57 4.16
N ASP A 32 -12.25 1.11 4.17
CA ASP A 32 -13.26 1.73 5.00
C ASP A 32 -13.06 1.27 6.45
N PRO A 33 -12.75 2.19 7.39
CA PRO A 33 -12.55 1.82 8.79
C PRO A 33 -13.76 1.16 9.43
N ALA A 34 -14.98 1.52 8.99
CA ALA A 34 -16.22 0.98 9.51
C ALA A 34 -16.49 -0.46 9.01
N ALA A 35 -15.88 -0.84 7.89
CA ALA A 35 -16.00 -2.17 7.28
C ALA A 35 -14.86 -3.14 7.67
N THR A 36 -14.04 -2.76 8.64
CA THR A 36 -12.95 -3.60 9.14
C THR A 36 -13.10 -3.87 10.63
N ASP A 37 -12.53 -4.98 11.08
CA ASP A 37 -12.39 -5.35 12.50
C ASP A 37 -11.06 -4.90 13.12
N LEU A 38 -10.30 -4.05 12.41
CA LEU A 38 -9.01 -3.57 12.87
C LEU A 38 -9.15 -2.51 13.95
N ASP A 39 -8.45 -2.71 15.06
CA ASP A 39 -8.22 -1.65 16.04
C ASP A 39 -7.05 -0.77 15.60
N PHE A 40 -7.35 0.32 14.93
CA PHE A 40 -6.35 1.27 14.44
C PHE A 40 -5.53 1.96 15.55
N ASN A 41 -5.96 1.88 16.83
CA ASN A 41 -5.16 2.36 17.96
C ASN A 41 -3.89 1.52 18.17
N GLY A 42 -3.87 0.29 17.67
CA GLY A 42 -2.69 -0.56 17.67
C GLY A 42 -1.59 -0.15 16.68
N ALA A 43 -1.83 0.85 15.84
CA ALA A 43 -0.84 1.32 14.86
C ALA A 43 0.42 1.86 15.51
N ARG A 44 1.54 1.67 14.82
CA ARG A 44 2.86 2.18 15.25
C ARG A 44 3.32 3.26 14.28
N ALA A 45 3.72 4.40 14.84
CA ALA A 45 4.32 5.48 14.07
C ALA A 45 5.77 5.12 13.71
N LEU A 46 6.08 5.23 12.43
CA LEU A 46 7.43 4.98 11.91
C LEU A 46 8.14 6.33 11.78
N THR A 47 8.68 6.80 12.89
CA THR A 47 9.41 8.07 12.98
C THR A 47 10.91 7.82 12.97
N GLY A 48 11.69 8.83 12.55
CA GLY A 48 13.14 8.79 12.55
C GLY A 48 13.75 10.05 11.94
N PRO A 49 15.06 10.23 12.03
CA PRO A 49 15.76 11.33 11.38
C PRO A 49 15.70 11.19 9.85
N ALA A 50 16.04 12.26 9.14
CA ALA A 50 16.18 12.23 7.69
C ALA A 50 17.18 11.14 7.27
N GLY A 51 16.83 10.37 6.23
CA GLY A 51 17.60 9.20 5.80
C GLY A 51 17.19 7.89 6.45
N SER A 52 16.27 7.90 7.42
CA SER A 52 15.70 6.64 7.97
C SER A 52 14.96 5.87 6.89
N VAL A 53 15.04 4.54 6.97
CA VAL A 53 14.34 3.61 6.07
C VAL A 53 13.42 2.72 6.90
N SER A 54 12.20 2.53 6.44
CA SER A 54 11.30 1.51 6.96
C SER A 54 11.01 0.47 5.89
N ILE A 55 10.92 -0.79 6.28
CA ILE A 55 10.60 -1.90 5.39
C ILE A 55 9.39 -2.62 5.97
N HIS A 56 8.36 -2.80 5.16
CA HIS A 56 7.17 -3.54 5.56
C HIS A 56 6.61 -4.35 4.40
N HIS A 57 5.90 -5.41 4.71
CA HIS A 57 5.26 -6.25 3.72
C HIS A 57 4.15 -5.48 3.00
N ALA A 58 3.95 -5.72 1.69
CA ALA A 58 2.93 -5.02 0.88
C ALA A 58 1.49 -5.13 1.45
N ARG A 59 1.18 -6.23 2.13
CA ARG A 59 -0.12 -6.45 2.80
C ARG A 59 -0.22 -5.80 4.19
N THR A 60 0.82 -5.15 4.69
CA THR A 60 0.71 -4.45 5.96
C THR A 60 -0.24 -3.27 5.81
N VAL A 61 -1.28 -3.23 6.61
CA VAL A 61 -2.18 -2.08 6.66
C VAL A 61 -1.40 -0.89 7.19
N HIS A 62 -1.38 0.16 6.41
CA HIS A 62 -0.60 1.36 6.71
C HIS A 62 -1.30 2.60 6.16
N GLY A 63 -0.91 3.74 6.65
CA GLY A 63 -1.40 5.03 6.20
C GLY A 63 -0.57 6.14 6.81
N SER A 64 -0.97 7.38 6.63
CA SER A 64 -0.27 8.51 7.22
C SER A 64 -1.23 9.37 8.02
N ARG A 65 -0.73 9.95 9.11
CA ARG A 65 -1.41 11.04 9.77
C ARG A 65 -1.32 12.32 8.95
N GLU A 66 -2.18 13.25 9.26
CA GLU A 66 -2.09 14.60 8.74
C GLU A 66 -0.77 15.27 9.15
N ASN A 67 -0.18 16.01 8.23
CA ASN A 67 0.99 16.83 8.54
C ASN A 67 0.52 18.15 9.14
N LEU A 68 0.73 18.33 10.42
CA LEU A 68 0.39 19.54 11.16
C LEU A 68 1.57 20.50 11.30
N SER A 69 2.75 20.12 10.78
CA SER A 69 3.93 20.97 10.79
C SER A 69 3.96 21.95 9.61
N PRO A 70 4.68 23.05 9.70
CA PRO A 70 4.86 23.98 8.59
C PRO A 70 5.80 23.44 7.49
N SER A 71 6.41 22.28 7.70
CA SER A 71 7.40 21.72 6.79
C SER A 71 6.84 20.54 5.99
N PRO A 72 7.17 20.41 4.69
CA PRO A 72 6.73 19.28 3.90
C PRO A 72 7.40 17.98 4.37
N ARG A 73 6.64 16.90 4.43
CA ARG A 73 7.18 15.55 4.59
C ARG A 73 7.45 14.96 3.21
N ARG A 74 8.72 14.69 2.93
CA ARG A 74 9.12 13.99 1.71
C ARG A 74 9.35 12.51 2.01
N LEU A 75 8.83 11.64 1.15
CA LEU A 75 8.94 10.20 1.28
C LEU A 75 9.28 9.60 -0.08
N LEU A 76 10.33 8.79 -0.12
CA LEU A 76 10.64 7.96 -1.29
C LEU A 76 10.03 6.58 -1.06
N LEU A 77 9.13 6.18 -1.94
CA LEU A 77 8.49 4.86 -1.92
C LEU A 77 9.15 3.96 -2.96
N LEU A 78 9.65 2.83 -2.50
CA LEU A 78 10.25 1.80 -3.35
C LEU A 78 9.53 0.48 -3.10
N CYS A 79 9.02 -0.14 -4.17
CA CYS A 79 8.36 -1.43 -4.09
C CYS A 79 9.26 -2.50 -4.70
N TYR A 80 9.48 -3.58 -3.96
CA TYR A 80 10.24 -4.73 -4.40
C TYR A 80 9.37 -5.98 -4.37
N ALA A 81 9.58 -6.86 -5.33
CA ALA A 81 8.97 -8.18 -5.37
C ALA A 81 10.06 -9.25 -5.53
N ALA A 82 9.79 -10.46 -5.09
CA ALA A 82 10.65 -11.59 -5.40
C ALA A 82 10.61 -11.90 -6.90
N THR A 83 11.69 -12.42 -7.47
CA THR A 83 11.77 -12.70 -8.91
C THR A 83 10.74 -13.72 -9.39
N ASP A 84 10.26 -14.58 -8.50
CA ASP A 84 9.21 -15.57 -8.75
C ASP A 84 7.79 -15.07 -8.37
N ALA A 85 7.65 -13.81 -7.95
CA ALA A 85 6.36 -13.19 -7.69
C ALA A 85 5.85 -12.46 -8.94
N TRP A 86 5.21 -13.19 -9.82
CA TRP A 86 4.66 -12.66 -11.07
C TRP A 86 3.43 -11.81 -10.83
N PRO A 87 3.29 -10.66 -11.51
CA PRO A 87 2.15 -9.78 -11.34
C PRO A 87 0.89 -10.40 -11.98
N LEU A 88 -0.17 -10.57 -11.20
CA LEU A 88 -1.44 -11.14 -11.67
C LEU A 88 -2.13 -10.31 -12.75
N MET A 89 -1.92 -8.99 -12.73
CA MET A 89 -2.49 -8.06 -13.71
C MET A 89 -1.61 -7.86 -14.95
N GLY A 90 -0.53 -8.64 -15.06
CA GLY A 90 0.44 -8.50 -16.14
C GLY A 90 1.42 -7.35 -15.93
N SER A 91 2.36 -7.18 -16.85
CA SER A 91 3.22 -6.01 -16.93
C SER A 91 2.41 -4.79 -17.42
N HIS A 92 2.94 -3.59 -17.27
CA HIS A 92 2.22 -2.35 -17.63
C HIS A 92 1.76 -2.28 -19.09
N ASP A 93 2.40 -3.03 -19.98
CA ASP A 93 1.92 -3.20 -21.35
C ASP A 93 1.09 -4.49 -21.46
N HIS A 94 -0.22 -4.33 -21.45
CA HIS A 94 -1.19 -5.43 -21.42
C HIS A 94 -1.24 -6.27 -22.70
N ARG A 95 -0.51 -5.92 -23.74
CA ARG A 95 -0.61 -6.57 -25.06
C ARG A 95 0.53 -7.51 -25.37
N THR A 96 1.73 -7.18 -24.92
CA THR A 96 2.93 -8.00 -25.11
C THR A 96 3.81 -7.89 -23.87
N MET A 97 4.12 -9.03 -23.26
CA MET A 97 5.10 -9.05 -22.20
C MET A 97 6.49 -9.07 -22.85
N ASP A 98 7.22 -7.98 -22.71
CA ASP A 98 8.63 -7.92 -23.01
C ASP A 98 9.41 -8.53 -21.84
N LEU A 99 9.83 -9.79 -22.00
CA LEU A 99 10.55 -10.53 -20.97
C LEU A 99 11.92 -9.90 -20.68
N ASP A 100 12.62 -9.42 -21.70
CA ASP A 100 13.94 -8.81 -21.53
C ASP A 100 13.83 -7.53 -20.71
N ALA A 101 12.84 -6.70 -21.01
CA ALA A 101 12.56 -5.50 -20.24
C ALA A 101 12.04 -5.79 -18.82
N PHE A 102 11.34 -6.91 -18.61
CA PHE A 102 10.91 -7.36 -17.29
C PHE A 102 12.11 -7.85 -16.48
N ASP A 103 12.95 -8.70 -17.05
CA ASP A 103 14.12 -9.28 -16.39
C ASP A 103 15.21 -8.22 -16.12
N ALA A 104 15.33 -7.20 -16.96
CA ALA A 104 16.23 -6.07 -16.73
C ALA A 104 15.93 -5.28 -15.44
N LYS A 105 14.75 -5.45 -14.84
CA LYS A 105 14.39 -4.85 -13.54
C LYS A 105 14.90 -5.65 -12.34
N ILE A 106 15.43 -6.84 -12.55
CA ILE A 106 15.95 -7.68 -11.47
C ILE A 106 17.21 -7.04 -10.88
N LEU A 107 17.14 -6.68 -9.62
CA LEU A 107 18.27 -6.10 -8.89
C LEU A 107 19.20 -7.18 -8.35
N ARG A 108 18.64 -8.34 -7.99
CA ARG A 108 19.39 -9.48 -7.44
C ARG A 108 18.59 -10.78 -7.62
N GLY A 109 19.31 -11.86 -7.89
CA GLY A 109 18.74 -13.18 -8.14
C GLY A 109 18.74 -13.52 -9.63
N ALA A 110 18.10 -14.61 -9.99
CA ALA A 110 17.95 -15.07 -11.36
C ALA A 110 16.50 -14.89 -11.84
N ALA A 111 16.35 -14.62 -13.14
CA ALA A 111 15.05 -14.68 -13.80
C ALA A 111 14.45 -16.09 -13.72
N THR A 112 13.15 -16.18 -13.66
CA THR A 112 12.42 -17.46 -13.64
C THR A 112 11.05 -17.33 -14.28
N LEU A 113 10.68 -18.33 -15.06
CA LEU A 113 9.32 -18.47 -15.59
C LEU A 113 8.43 -19.34 -14.69
N ALA A 114 8.96 -19.81 -13.57
CA ALA A 114 8.21 -20.60 -12.59
C ALA A 114 7.68 -19.71 -11.46
N PRO A 115 6.42 -19.29 -11.50
CA PRO A 115 5.86 -18.43 -10.47
C PRO A 115 5.72 -19.19 -9.15
N ARG A 116 5.97 -18.50 -8.05
CA ARG A 116 5.64 -19.01 -6.72
C ARG A 116 4.13 -18.88 -6.50
N ILE A 117 3.48 -20.00 -6.30
CA ILE A 117 2.05 -20.04 -5.95
C ILE A 117 1.94 -20.39 -4.47
N VAL A 118 1.42 -19.46 -3.68
CA VAL A 118 1.15 -19.67 -2.25
C VAL A 118 -0.34 -19.41 -1.99
N PRO A 119 -0.98 -20.16 -1.07
CA PRO A 119 -2.38 -19.96 -0.73
C PRO A 119 -2.54 -18.68 0.12
N THR A 120 -2.44 -17.54 -0.52
CA THR A 120 -2.61 -16.23 0.11
C THR A 120 -3.93 -15.63 -0.36
N PRO A 121 -4.78 -15.14 0.55
CA PRO A 121 -5.97 -14.40 0.15
C PRO A 121 -5.57 -13.22 -0.73
N ILE A 122 -6.23 -13.08 -1.87
CA ILE A 122 -6.01 -11.97 -2.79
C ILE A 122 -7.35 -11.45 -3.30
N ARG A 123 -7.41 -10.17 -3.61
CA ARG A 123 -8.50 -9.54 -4.33
C ARG A 123 -7.92 -8.68 -5.44
N ILE A 124 -8.39 -8.90 -6.65
CA ILE A 124 -7.96 -8.12 -7.81
C ILE A 124 -8.53 -6.70 -7.71
N PRO A 125 -7.75 -5.65 -8.00
CA PRO A 125 -8.16 -4.24 -7.87
C PRO A 125 -9.03 -3.82 -9.07
N LEU A 126 -10.16 -4.50 -9.24
CA LEU A 126 -11.12 -4.25 -10.33
C LEU A 126 -12.55 -4.17 -9.76
N PRO A 127 -13.44 -3.36 -10.38
CA PRO A 127 -13.18 -2.40 -11.46
C PRO A 127 -12.23 -1.27 -11.06
N ARG A 128 -11.45 -0.78 -12.01
CA ARG A 128 -10.54 0.36 -11.79
C ARG A 128 -11.33 1.61 -11.38
N PRO A 129 -10.68 2.60 -10.74
CA PRO A 129 -11.31 3.89 -10.45
C PRO A 129 -11.98 4.49 -11.69
N ARG A 130 -13.09 5.18 -11.50
CA ARG A 130 -13.83 5.82 -12.61
C ARG A 130 -13.06 6.93 -13.31
N GLN A 131 -12.12 7.53 -12.59
CA GLN A 131 -11.31 8.65 -13.08
C GLN A 131 -9.84 8.35 -12.86
N GLU A 132 -9.02 8.81 -13.78
CA GLU A 132 -7.58 8.87 -13.57
C GLU A 132 -7.29 10.05 -12.64
N GLY A 133 -6.55 9.79 -11.56
CA GLY A 133 -6.25 10.81 -10.58
C GLY A 133 -5.22 10.33 -9.57
N SER A 134 -4.91 11.19 -8.63
CA SER A 134 -4.03 10.83 -7.53
C SER A 134 -4.69 9.80 -6.61
N ILE A 135 -3.88 9.09 -5.83
CA ILE A 135 -4.37 8.18 -4.81
C ILE A 135 -5.32 8.88 -3.83
N TYR A 136 -5.11 10.15 -3.55
CA TYR A 136 -5.96 10.93 -2.63
C TYR A 136 -7.35 11.20 -3.23
N GLU A 137 -7.43 11.46 -4.53
CA GLU A 137 -8.71 11.63 -5.24
C GLU A 137 -9.48 10.33 -5.30
N ASN A 138 -8.79 9.22 -5.60
CA ASN A 138 -9.40 7.90 -5.66
C ASN A 138 -9.92 7.42 -4.30
N GLN A 139 -9.30 7.87 -3.19
CA GLN A 139 -9.71 7.54 -1.83
C GLN A 139 -10.81 8.45 -1.27
N SER A 140 -11.15 9.54 -1.96
CA SER A 140 -12.14 10.51 -1.48
C SER A 140 -13.54 9.94 -1.21
N PRO A 141 -14.02 8.87 -1.88
CA PRO A 141 -15.32 8.28 -1.58
C PRO A 141 -15.38 7.51 -0.25
N VAL A 142 -14.24 7.16 0.34
CA VAL A 142 -14.23 6.46 1.62
C VAL A 142 -14.48 7.44 2.74
N GLU A 143 -15.63 7.29 3.41
CA GLU A 143 -15.96 8.07 4.59
C GLU A 143 -15.12 7.61 5.79
N GLY A 144 -14.61 8.58 6.55
CA GLY A 144 -13.77 8.31 7.71
C GLY A 144 -12.29 8.20 7.40
N ARG A 145 -11.49 8.25 8.46
CA ARG A 145 -10.02 8.14 8.39
C ARG A 145 -9.57 7.00 9.28
N SER A 146 -8.97 5.98 8.68
CA SER A 146 -8.43 4.81 9.39
C SER A 146 -7.44 5.18 10.48
N PHE A 147 -6.66 6.24 10.27
CA PHE A 147 -5.69 6.77 11.24
C PHE A 147 -6.09 8.21 11.59
N GLY A 148 -7.19 8.35 12.32
CA GLY A 148 -7.77 9.64 12.69
C GLY A 148 -6.82 10.56 13.45
N LYS A 149 -7.25 11.80 13.69
CA LYS A 149 -6.55 12.74 14.58
C LYS A 149 -6.42 12.06 15.94
N VAL A 150 -5.21 11.88 16.41
CA VAL A 150 -5.01 11.58 17.82
C VAL A 150 -5.50 12.81 18.57
N ALA A 151 -6.45 12.61 19.49
CA ALA A 151 -6.82 13.67 20.40
C ALA A 151 -5.53 14.17 21.06
N ALA A 152 -5.29 15.46 20.97
CA ALA A 152 -4.20 16.09 21.74
C ALA A 152 -4.47 15.79 23.22
N THR A 153 -3.62 14.99 23.83
CA THR A 153 -3.58 14.81 25.29
C THR A 153 -2.96 16.01 25.93
#